data_b334ae34116497da1aa517284c289bad
#
_entry.id   b334ae34116497da1aa517284c289bad
#
_cell.length_a   1.000
_cell.length_b   1.000
_cell.length_c   1.000
_cell.angle_alpha   90.00
_cell.angle_beta   90.00
_cell.angle_gamma   90.00
#
_symmetry.space_group_name_H-M   'P 1'
#
loop_
_entity.id
_entity.type
_entity.pdbx_description
1 polymer ?
#
loop_
_entity_poly.entity_id
_entity_poly.type
_entity_poly.pdbx_seq_one_letter_code
_entity_poly.pdbx_strand_id
1 'polypeptide(L)'
;LIFFIFFFIYINSTVYSKNNLYEKIDLFGEVLENIKKDYVDDVDQAEMIDSAINGVLQSLDPYSAYMSPELFKEMQTDTKGEFGGLGIEIGMEAGVVKVISPIDDTPASEAGIKAGDYIVKIGNEQVQGKSLLEAVKLMRGPVGTSIDLTVRRKNVKKPLEFKITRKIIE
;
A
#
# COMPACT_ATOMS: atom_id res chain seq x y z
N LEU A 1 -58.52 19.08 -24.03
CA LEU A 1 -57.52 18.73 -25.05
C LEU A 1 -56.14 19.40 -24.77
N ILE A 2 -56.11 20.66 -24.37
CA ILE A 2 -54.88 21.42 -24.07
C ILE A 2 -54.13 20.85 -22.84
N PHE A 3 -54.85 20.37 -21.82
CA PHE A 3 -54.23 19.75 -20.62
C PHE A 3 -53.50 18.42 -20.90
N PHE A 4 -53.96 17.65 -21.87
CA PHE A 4 -53.31 16.42 -22.28
C PHE A 4 -51.99 16.63 -23.05
N ILE A 5 -51.92 17.74 -23.81
CA ILE A 5 -50.69 18.10 -24.55
C ILE A 5 -49.59 18.56 -23.58
N PHE A 6 -49.90 19.29 -22.51
CA PHE A 6 -48.91 19.65 -21.49
C PHE A 6 -48.40 18.48 -20.66
N PHE A 7 -49.25 17.49 -20.39
CA PHE A 7 -48.84 16.27 -19.69
C PHE A 7 -47.88 15.41 -20.52
N PHE A 8 -48.05 15.36 -21.83
CA PHE A 8 -47.15 14.62 -22.75
C PHE A 8 -45.80 15.31 -22.94
N ILE A 9 -45.72 16.62 -22.84
CA ILE A 9 -44.46 17.38 -22.94
C ILE A 9 -43.63 17.23 -21.65
N TYR A 10 -44.27 17.06 -20.50
CA TYR A 10 -43.55 16.89 -19.21
C TYR A 10 -42.91 15.51 -19.05
N ILE A 11 -43.43 14.46 -19.69
CA ILE A 11 -42.88 13.11 -19.62
C ILE A 11 -41.60 12.94 -20.47
N ASN A 12 -41.47 13.74 -21.55
CA ASN A 12 -40.34 13.65 -22.46
C ASN A 12 -39.07 14.36 -21.97
N SER A 13 -39.12 15.22 -20.97
CA SER A 13 -37.95 15.97 -20.48
C SER A 13 -37.10 15.23 -19.44
N THR A 14 -37.61 14.14 -18.88
CA THR A 14 -36.86 13.32 -17.89
C THR A 14 -36.03 12.19 -18.49
N VAL A 15 -36.21 11.85 -19.77
CA VAL A 15 -35.53 10.76 -20.44
C VAL A 15 -34.17 11.21 -21.02
N TYR A 16 -33.98 12.46 -21.34
CA TYR A 16 -32.76 12.98 -21.99
C TYR A 16 -31.55 13.09 -21.05
N SER A 17 -31.75 13.19 -19.74
CA SER A 17 -30.63 13.31 -18.77
C SER A 17 -30.00 11.96 -18.41
N LYS A 18 -30.75 10.87 -18.59
CA LYS A 18 -30.28 9.52 -18.21
C LYS A 18 -29.34 8.88 -19.24
N ASN A 19 -29.50 9.22 -20.51
CA ASN A 19 -28.69 8.66 -21.60
C ASN A 19 -27.23 9.18 -21.60
N ASN A 20 -27.00 10.43 -21.23
CA ASN A 20 -25.68 11.03 -21.29
C ASN A 20 -24.67 10.41 -20.30
N LEU A 21 -25.11 10.02 -19.10
CA LEU A 21 -24.23 9.39 -18.11
C LEU A 21 -23.82 7.96 -18.55
N TYR A 22 -24.77 7.17 -19.02
CA TYR A 22 -24.49 5.80 -19.50
C TYR A 22 -23.58 5.79 -20.73
N GLU A 23 -23.82 6.67 -21.69
CA GLU A 23 -22.93 6.87 -22.85
C GLU A 23 -21.49 7.21 -22.44
N LYS A 24 -21.32 8.01 -21.39
CA LYS A 24 -19.98 8.34 -20.85
C LYS A 24 -19.34 7.18 -20.11
N ILE A 25 -20.12 6.36 -19.43
CA ILE A 25 -19.65 5.15 -18.78
C ILE A 25 -19.23 4.11 -19.82
N ASP A 26 -20.02 3.94 -20.88
CA ASP A 26 -19.70 3.05 -21.99
C ASP A 26 -18.40 3.49 -22.69
N LEU A 27 -18.26 4.78 -23.00
CA LEU A 27 -17.03 5.35 -23.56
C LEU A 27 -15.83 5.12 -22.63
N PHE A 28 -16.00 5.28 -21.32
CA PHE A 28 -14.95 5.01 -20.34
C PHE A 28 -14.54 3.53 -20.38
N GLY A 29 -15.50 2.61 -20.46
CA GLY A 29 -15.24 1.18 -20.61
C GLY A 29 -14.45 0.87 -21.89
N GLU A 30 -14.85 1.43 -23.04
CA GLU A 30 -14.13 1.27 -24.30
C GLU A 30 -12.68 1.76 -24.22
N VAL A 31 -12.44 2.90 -23.53
CA VAL A 31 -11.08 3.42 -23.35
C VAL A 31 -10.23 2.45 -22.51
N LEU A 32 -10.78 1.89 -21.42
CA LEU A 32 -10.09 0.90 -20.61
C LEU A 32 -9.76 -0.38 -21.39
N GLU A 33 -10.68 -0.85 -22.21
CA GLU A 33 -10.45 -2.02 -23.06
C GLU A 33 -9.35 -1.75 -24.11
N ASN A 34 -9.37 -0.58 -24.74
CA ASN A 34 -8.34 -0.18 -25.71
C ASN A 34 -6.96 -0.08 -25.06
N ILE A 35 -6.86 0.51 -23.86
CA ILE A 35 -5.60 0.56 -23.10
C ILE A 35 -5.10 -0.85 -22.83
N LYS A 36 -5.95 -1.73 -22.29
CA LYS A 36 -5.58 -3.13 -22.02
C LYS A 36 -5.08 -3.87 -23.25
N LYS A 37 -5.66 -3.57 -24.42
CA LYS A 37 -5.35 -4.28 -25.67
C LYS A 37 -4.10 -3.74 -26.36
N ASP A 38 -3.94 -2.42 -26.39
CA ASP A 38 -3.02 -1.74 -27.31
C ASP A 38 -1.86 -1.04 -26.59
N TYR A 39 -1.87 -0.98 -25.24
CA TYR A 39 -0.76 -0.37 -24.49
C TYR A 39 0.47 -1.30 -24.48
N VAL A 40 1.67 -0.70 -24.49
CA VAL A 40 2.94 -1.42 -24.66
C VAL A 40 3.31 -2.30 -23.47
N ASP A 41 2.92 -1.88 -22.26
CA ASP A 41 3.19 -2.60 -21.01
C ASP A 41 1.89 -3.22 -20.46
N ASP A 42 2.01 -4.31 -19.71
CA ASP A 42 0.89 -4.88 -18.99
C ASP A 42 0.36 -3.91 -17.93
N VAL A 43 -0.94 -3.61 -17.96
CA VAL A 43 -1.60 -2.71 -17.02
C VAL A 43 -2.58 -3.46 -16.14
N ASP A 44 -2.53 -3.19 -14.83
CA ASP A 44 -3.51 -3.70 -13.87
C ASP A 44 -4.82 -2.90 -14.00
N GLN A 45 -5.89 -3.60 -14.38
CA GLN A 45 -7.20 -2.97 -14.55
C GLN A 45 -7.78 -2.45 -13.24
N ALA A 46 -7.50 -3.10 -12.10
CA ALA A 46 -7.98 -2.65 -10.79
C ALA A 46 -7.30 -1.33 -10.41
N GLU A 47 -5.99 -1.22 -10.62
CA GLU A 47 -5.22 0.00 -10.37
C GLU A 47 -5.66 1.15 -11.29
N MET A 48 -6.01 0.86 -12.55
CA MET A 48 -6.56 1.85 -13.47
C MET A 48 -7.90 2.39 -12.99
N ILE A 49 -8.81 1.53 -12.52
CA ILE A 49 -10.11 1.93 -11.97
C ILE A 49 -9.92 2.77 -10.70
N ASP A 50 -9.07 2.35 -9.79
CA ASP A 50 -8.76 3.10 -8.56
C ASP A 50 -8.20 4.49 -8.87
N SER A 51 -7.32 4.58 -9.87
CA SER A 51 -6.77 5.85 -10.36
C SER A 51 -7.86 6.75 -10.97
N ALA A 52 -8.79 6.19 -11.72
CA ALA A 52 -9.91 6.94 -12.30
C ALA A 52 -10.86 7.47 -11.22
N ILE A 53 -11.18 6.65 -10.20
CA ILE A 53 -11.99 7.07 -9.05
C ILE A 53 -11.30 8.23 -8.31
N ASN A 54 -9.97 8.12 -8.08
CA ASN A 54 -9.20 9.20 -7.48
C ASN A 54 -9.21 10.47 -8.32
N GLY A 55 -9.11 10.36 -9.65
CA GLY A 55 -9.23 11.50 -10.55
C GLY A 55 -10.57 12.23 -10.43
N VAL A 56 -11.66 11.48 -10.32
CA VAL A 56 -13.00 12.06 -10.08
C VAL A 56 -13.06 12.77 -8.73
N LEU A 57 -12.58 12.15 -7.65
CA LEU A 57 -12.61 12.74 -6.32
C LEU A 57 -11.74 13.98 -6.22
N GLN A 58 -10.55 13.98 -6.79
CA GLN A 58 -9.64 15.14 -6.84
C GLN A 58 -10.23 16.31 -7.64
N SER A 59 -11.15 16.05 -8.57
CA SER A 59 -11.86 17.13 -9.28
C SER A 59 -12.87 17.87 -8.40
N LEU A 60 -13.27 17.30 -7.26
CA LEU A 60 -14.19 17.90 -6.30
C LEU A 60 -13.44 18.81 -5.32
N ASP A 61 -12.40 18.29 -4.70
CA ASP A 61 -11.55 19.01 -3.75
C ASP A 61 -10.20 18.29 -3.55
N PRO A 62 -9.15 18.98 -3.03
CA PRO A 62 -7.82 18.38 -2.86
C PRO A 62 -7.70 17.39 -1.68
N TYR A 63 -8.74 17.24 -0.86
CA TYR A 63 -8.73 16.40 0.33
C TYR A 63 -9.49 15.09 0.13
N SER A 64 -10.32 15.01 -0.91
CA SER A 64 -11.06 13.81 -1.26
C SER A 64 -10.16 12.82 -1.98
N ALA A 65 -10.09 11.59 -1.46
CA ALA A 65 -9.32 10.50 -2.06
C ALA A 65 -10.02 9.16 -1.85
N TYR A 66 -9.87 8.26 -2.81
CA TYR A 66 -10.26 6.88 -2.67
C TYR A 66 -9.11 6.08 -2.06
N MET A 67 -9.44 5.19 -1.16
CA MET A 67 -8.50 4.21 -0.61
C MET A 67 -9.00 2.83 -0.95
N SER A 68 -8.13 2.00 -1.54
CA SER A 68 -8.44 0.58 -1.68
C SER A 68 -8.67 -0.07 -0.30
N PRO A 69 -9.37 -1.20 -0.22
CA PRO A 69 -9.57 -1.91 1.05
C PRO A 69 -8.27 -2.20 1.79
N GLU A 70 -7.19 -2.50 1.04
CA GLU A 70 -5.86 -2.78 1.57
C GLU A 70 -5.24 -1.51 2.18
N LEU A 71 -5.28 -0.41 1.45
CA LEU A 71 -4.74 0.89 1.89
C LEU A 71 -5.50 1.43 3.10
N PHE A 72 -6.85 1.25 3.10
CA PHE A 72 -7.68 1.63 4.23
C PHE A 72 -7.35 0.83 5.49
N LYS A 73 -7.08 -0.47 5.33
CA LYS A 73 -6.67 -1.35 6.43
C LYS A 73 -5.28 -0.97 6.97
N GLU A 74 -4.33 -0.64 6.09
CA GLU A 74 -3.02 -0.10 6.49
C GLU A 74 -3.19 1.20 7.29
N MET A 75 -3.97 2.15 6.78
CA MET A 75 -4.23 3.42 7.46
C MET A 75 -4.93 3.22 8.82
N GLN A 76 -5.88 2.29 8.92
CA GLN A 76 -6.51 1.95 10.20
C GLN A 76 -5.49 1.40 11.21
N THR A 77 -4.56 0.57 10.73
CA THR A 77 -3.51 -0.01 11.57
C THR A 77 -2.54 1.07 12.04
N ASP A 78 -2.14 1.96 11.16
CA ASP A 78 -1.26 3.10 11.48
C ASP A 78 -1.95 4.10 12.43
N THR A 79 -3.25 4.34 12.26
CA THR A 79 -4.01 5.28 13.09
C THR A 79 -4.26 4.72 14.50
N LYS A 80 -4.38 3.39 14.64
CA LYS A 80 -4.49 2.73 15.95
C LYS A 80 -3.15 2.60 16.67
N GLY A 81 -2.03 2.90 15.99
CA GLY A 81 -0.68 2.73 16.56
C GLY A 81 -0.28 1.27 16.80
N GLU A 82 -1.12 0.33 16.38
CA GLU A 82 -0.94 -1.10 16.62
C GLU A 82 -0.47 -1.81 15.34
N PHE A 83 0.78 -1.67 14.97
CA PHE A 83 1.35 -2.52 13.93
C PHE A 83 2.30 -3.57 14.50
N GLY A 84 2.25 -4.75 13.91
CA GLY A 84 3.20 -5.80 14.22
C GLY A 84 4.57 -5.43 13.65
N GLY A 85 5.49 -5.14 14.55
CA GLY A 85 6.86 -4.78 14.24
C GLY A 85 7.86 -5.63 15.02
N LEU A 86 9.13 -5.30 14.83
CA LEU A 86 10.24 -5.97 15.51
C LEU A 86 10.83 -5.11 16.63
N GLY A 87 10.52 -3.80 16.64
CA GLY A 87 11.11 -2.86 17.58
C GLY A 87 12.56 -2.53 17.26
N ILE A 88 12.82 -2.12 16.01
CA ILE A 88 14.17 -1.75 15.55
C ILE A 88 14.11 -0.39 14.90
N GLU A 89 14.96 0.51 15.34
CA GLU A 89 15.28 1.73 14.62
C GLU A 89 16.35 1.42 13.58
N ILE A 90 16.09 1.75 12.31
CA ILE A 90 16.96 1.44 11.19
C ILE A 90 17.26 2.66 10.33
N GLY A 91 18.39 2.62 9.66
CA GLY A 91 18.81 3.62 8.68
C GLY A 91 19.52 2.98 7.50
N MET A 92 19.84 3.79 6.48
CA MET A 92 20.64 3.35 5.34
C MET A 92 22.08 3.80 5.51
N GLU A 93 23.03 2.88 5.37
CA GLU A 93 24.46 3.16 5.34
C GLU A 93 25.12 2.40 4.17
N ALA A 94 25.70 3.12 3.24
CA ALA A 94 26.36 2.54 2.04
C ALA A 94 25.46 1.56 1.25
N GLY A 95 24.15 1.84 1.13
CA GLY A 95 23.18 1.02 0.40
C GLY A 95 22.74 -0.26 1.13
N VAL A 96 23.03 -0.36 2.42
CA VAL A 96 22.64 -1.48 3.27
C VAL A 96 21.83 -0.97 4.46
N VAL A 97 20.84 -1.74 4.92
CA VAL A 97 20.05 -1.41 6.10
C VAL A 97 20.89 -1.68 7.37
N LYS A 98 21.09 -0.64 8.16
CA LYS A 98 21.82 -0.69 9.43
C LYS A 98 20.86 -0.51 10.59
N VAL A 99 21.01 -1.32 11.61
CA VAL A 99 20.35 -1.13 12.89
C VAL A 99 21.01 0.04 13.63
N ILE A 100 20.24 1.10 13.86
CA ILE A 100 20.66 2.23 14.68
C ILE A 100 20.56 1.81 16.14
N SER A 101 19.38 1.34 16.57
CA SER A 101 19.14 0.80 17.90
C SER A 101 17.97 -0.17 17.90
N PRO A 102 18.04 -1.31 18.59
CA PRO A 102 16.85 -2.01 19.01
C PRO A 102 16.16 -1.21 20.12
N ILE A 103 14.84 -1.22 20.15
CA ILE A 103 14.03 -0.62 21.21
C ILE A 103 13.98 -1.62 22.36
N ASP A 104 14.18 -1.16 23.58
CA ASP A 104 14.15 -2.02 24.78
C ASP A 104 12.79 -2.71 24.92
N ASP A 105 12.77 -3.88 25.50
CA ASP A 105 11.59 -4.73 25.74
C ASP A 105 10.81 -5.13 24.48
N THR A 106 11.44 -5.07 23.30
CA THR A 106 10.87 -5.46 22.03
C THR A 106 11.41 -6.80 21.52
N PRO A 107 10.73 -7.46 20.56
CA PRO A 107 11.15 -8.75 20.03
C PRO A 107 12.58 -8.77 19.48
N ALA A 108 13.04 -7.69 18.87
CA ALA A 108 14.40 -7.62 18.35
C ALA A 108 15.45 -7.50 19.44
N SER A 109 15.18 -6.74 20.49
CA SER A 109 16.03 -6.63 21.68
C SER A 109 16.13 -7.98 22.38
N GLU A 110 14.99 -8.66 22.60
CA GLU A 110 14.91 -10.00 23.20
C GLU A 110 15.66 -11.05 22.37
N ALA A 111 15.60 -10.94 21.02
CA ALA A 111 16.31 -11.85 20.13
C ALA A 111 17.83 -11.61 20.07
N GLY A 112 18.31 -10.47 20.60
CA GLY A 112 19.74 -10.14 20.64
C GLY A 112 20.26 -9.40 19.42
N ILE A 113 19.40 -8.70 18.68
CA ILE A 113 19.79 -7.69 17.70
C ILE A 113 20.49 -6.55 18.42
N LYS A 114 21.54 -5.99 17.81
CA LYS A 114 22.37 -4.94 18.41
C LYS A 114 22.53 -3.73 17.49
N ALA A 115 22.73 -2.57 18.10
CA ALA A 115 23.15 -1.38 17.35
C ALA A 115 24.41 -1.66 16.53
N GLY A 116 24.41 -1.19 15.29
CA GLY A 116 25.51 -1.43 14.33
C GLY A 116 25.42 -2.74 13.55
N ASP A 117 24.40 -3.55 13.76
CA ASP A 117 24.12 -4.70 12.92
C ASP A 117 23.70 -4.26 11.51
N TYR A 118 24.11 -4.98 10.47
CA TYR A 118 23.67 -4.76 9.10
C TYR A 118 22.72 -5.87 8.69
N ILE A 119 21.48 -5.53 8.38
CA ILE A 119 20.48 -6.49 7.90
C ILE A 119 20.73 -6.74 6.43
N VAL A 120 21.07 -7.98 6.07
CA VAL A 120 21.41 -8.37 4.70
C VAL A 120 20.30 -9.17 4.03
N LYS A 121 19.42 -9.80 4.84
CA LYS A 121 18.28 -10.56 4.32
C LYS A 121 17.09 -10.47 5.28
N ILE A 122 15.88 -10.35 4.74
CA ILE A 122 14.60 -10.31 5.45
C ILE A 122 13.71 -11.40 4.85
N GLY A 123 13.40 -12.44 5.62
CA GLY A 123 12.76 -13.64 5.08
C GLY A 123 13.58 -14.23 3.94
N ASN A 124 12.99 -14.34 2.75
CA ASN A 124 13.68 -14.81 1.54
C ASN A 124 14.28 -13.70 0.67
N GLU A 125 14.09 -12.44 1.03
CA GLU A 125 14.47 -11.28 0.25
C GLU A 125 15.85 -10.73 0.65
N GLN A 126 16.72 -10.50 -0.35
CA GLN A 126 17.94 -9.73 -0.15
C GLN A 126 17.63 -8.26 0.03
N VAL A 127 18.28 -7.60 0.98
CA VAL A 127 18.02 -6.18 1.30
C VAL A 127 18.86 -5.25 0.42
N GLN A 128 19.95 -5.73 -0.14
CA GLN A 128 20.80 -4.92 -1.00
C GLN A 128 20.05 -4.36 -2.22
N GLY A 129 20.11 -3.06 -2.42
CA GLY A 129 19.42 -2.35 -3.50
C GLY A 129 17.97 -1.97 -3.21
N LYS A 130 17.41 -2.38 -2.07
CA LYS A 130 16.09 -1.95 -1.62
C LYS A 130 16.18 -0.61 -0.90
N SER A 131 15.11 0.17 -0.98
CA SER A 131 14.95 1.40 -0.18
C SER A 131 14.68 1.06 1.29
N LEU A 132 14.87 2.06 2.16
CA LEU A 132 14.54 1.90 3.58
C LEU A 132 13.05 1.55 3.79
N LEU A 133 12.18 2.17 2.99
CA LEU A 133 10.73 1.93 3.06
C LEU A 133 10.36 0.48 2.70
N GLU A 134 10.97 -0.07 1.65
CA GLU A 134 10.77 -1.47 1.27
C GLU A 134 11.27 -2.43 2.35
N ALA A 135 12.41 -2.15 2.97
CA ALA A 135 12.89 -2.94 4.10
C ALA A 135 11.94 -2.89 5.30
N VAL A 136 11.40 -1.71 5.63
CA VAL A 136 10.38 -1.53 6.67
C VAL A 136 9.13 -2.34 6.36
N LYS A 137 8.61 -2.28 5.12
CA LYS A 137 7.44 -3.06 4.69
C LYS A 137 7.65 -4.57 4.87
N LEU A 138 8.82 -5.08 4.52
CA LEU A 138 9.15 -6.49 4.70
C LEU A 138 9.21 -6.90 6.18
N MET A 139 9.72 -6.03 7.05
CA MET A 139 9.83 -6.31 8.49
C MET A 139 8.49 -6.21 9.22
N ARG A 140 7.59 -5.31 8.80
CA ARG A 140 6.23 -5.18 9.32
C ARG A 140 5.36 -6.38 8.91
N GLY A 141 4.26 -6.59 9.63
CA GLY A 141 3.27 -7.61 9.30
C GLY A 141 2.31 -7.90 10.46
N PRO A 142 1.42 -8.87 10.30
CA PRO A 142 0.46 -9.21 11.36
C PRO A 142 1.16 -9.61 12.67
N VAL A 143 0.62 -9.13 13.79
CA VAL A 143 1.08 -9.50 15.13
C VAL A 143 1.03 -11.01 15.30
N GLY A 144 2.04 -11.58 15.96
CA GLY A 144 2.18 -13.02 16.19
C GLY A 144 2.80 -13.81 15.03
N THR A 145 3.00 -13.18 13.85
CA THR A 145 3.75 -13.84 12.76
C THR A 145 5.25 -13.71 12.97
N SER A 146 6.02 -14.71 12.51
CA SER A 146 7.47 -14.70 12.62
C SER A 146 8.13 -14.34 11.31
N ILE A 147 9.32 -13.74 11.41
CA ILE A 147 10.18 -13.43 10.28
C ILE A 147 11.62 -13.77 10.59
N ASP A 148 12.36 -14.26 9.60
CA ASP A 148 13.78 -14.56 9.73
C ASP A 148 14.59 -13.36 9.24
N LEU A 149 15.54 -12.90 10.05
CA LEU A 149 16.50 -11.85 9.69
C LEU A 149 17.90 -12.45 9.62
N THR A 150 18.60 -12.22 8.53
CA THR A 150 20.04 -12.49 8.43
C THR A 150 20.81 -11.19 8.60
N VAL A 151 21.73 -11.19 9.55
CA VAL A 151 22.45 -9.99 9.99
C VAL A 151 23.96 -10.20 9.92
N ARG A 152 24.67 -9.19 9.48
CA ARG A 152 26.11 -9.10 9.61
C ARG A 152 26.51 -8.18 10.77
N ARG A 153 27.32 -8.69 11.67
CA ARG A 153 27.82 -7.96 12.84
C ARG A 153 29.32 -7.78 12.74
N LYS A 154 29.80 -6.60 13.11
CA LYS A 154 31.25 -6.31 13.16
C LYS A 154 31.96 -7.33 14.05
N ASN A 155 33.12 -7.80 13.63
CA ASN A 155 33.93 -8.79 14.32
C ASN A 155 33.32 -10.22 14.41
N VAL A 156 32.21 -10.50 13.76
CA VAL A 156 31.62 -11.83 13.66
C VAL A 156 31.80 -12.34 12.22
N LYS A 157 32.54 -13.45 12.04
CA LYS A 157 32.88 -13.95 10.68
C LYS A 157 31.66 -14.48 9.92
N LYS A 158 30.73 -15.14 10.62
CA LYS A 158 29.53 -15.73 9.99
C LYS A 158 28.34 -14.81 10.15
N PRO A 159 27.44 -14.76 9.15
CA PRO A 159 26.13 -14.12 9.35
C PRO A 159 25.40 -14.75 10.53
N LEU A 160 24.65 -13.94 11.23
CA LEU A 160 23.78 -14.35 12.32
C LEU A 160 22.34 -14.43 11.79
N GLU A 161 21.62 -15.46 12.21
CA GLU A 161 20.22 -15.66 11.84
C GLU A 161 19.35 -15.49 13.09
N PHE A 162 18.32 -14.69 12.98
CA PHE A 162 17.37 -14.40 14.03
C PHE A 162 15.95 -14.67 13.54
N LYS A 163 15.21 -15.51 14.24
CA LYS A 163 13.79 -15.70 14.03
C LYS A 163 13.03 -14.87 15.06
N ILE A 164 12.31 -13.86 14.59
CA ILE A 164 11.68 -12.86 15.45
C ILE A 164 10.17 -12.87 15.21
N THR A 165 9.40 -12.96 16.29
CA THR A 165 7.93 -12.88 16.23
C THR A 165 7.48 -11.44 16.41
N ARG A 166 6.67 -10.95 15.47
CA ARG A 166 6.15 -9.58 15.50
C ARG A 166 5.23 -9.37 16.68
N LYS A 167 5.45 -8.30 17.42
CA LYS A 167 4.56 -7.81 18.49
C LYS A 167 4.08 -6.40 18.14
N ILE A 168 3.05 -5.92 18.83
CA ILE A 168 2.68 -4.51 18.83
C ILE A 168 3.89 -3.73 19.37
N ILE A 169 4.30 -2.69 18.63
CA ILE A 169 5.37 -1.78 19.03
C ILE A 169 4.67 -0.44 19.32
N GLU A 170 4.72 -0.03 20.57
CA GLU A 170 4.18 1.24 21.08
C GLU A 170 5.19 2.37 20.94
#